data_3a41628b1cd1ebd825f42e19361879a7
#
_entry.id   3a41628b1cd1ebd825f42e19361879a7
#
_cell.length_a   1.000
_cell.length_b   1.000
_cell.length_c   1.000
_cell.angle_alpha   90.00
_cell.angle_beta   90.00
_cell.angle_gamma   90.00
#
_symmetry.space_group_name_H-M   'P 1'
#
loop_
_entity.id
_entity.type
_entity.pdbx_description
1 polymer ?
#
loop_
_entity_poly.entity_id
_entity_poly.type
_entity_poly.pdbx_seq_one_letter_code
_entity_poly.pdbx_strand_id
1 'polypeptide(L)'
;MRVLLIADVHANLAALRALPDADAIVCAGDVVGFGADSAGVIDELQRRGAHCVRGDEDDAIANGTSHASPPSLPTATSESRSRTRERLSETHLRWLKNLPPEIELRFESVAVAVTHAYPGDYGRYIKPTEDEIDRISRAFPKCDVIVIGHTHRPGSWQSRNLIVNPGSVGMSHRAGYASYAVLENGEVTFGDVRYDAIGAIAASARFGLSNDAHAEYVTELVNGSNRPFARLPHAKIHDGSTTV
;
A
#
# COMPACT_ATOMS: atom_id res chain seq x y z
N MET A 1 5.35 13.41 16.78
CA MET A 1 4.52 13.41 15.54
C MET A 1 4.15 11.99 15.19
N ARG A 2 2.88 11.74 14.92
CA ARG A 2 2.34 10.42 14.56
C ARG A 2 2.13 10.33 13.05
N VAL A 3 2.87 9.44 12.38
CA VAL A 3 2.79 9.24 10.93
C VAL A 3 2.16 7.88 10.64
N LEU A 4 1.05 7.88 9.91
CA LEU A 4 0.40 6.65 9.46
C LEU A 4 1.07 6.16 8.17
N LEU A 5 1.59 4.95 8.20
CA LEU A 5 2.18 4.26 7.06
C LEU A 5 1.17 3.27 6.50
N ILE A 6 0.80 3.42 5.24
CA ILE A 6 -0.18 2.58 4.54
C ILE A 6 0.31 2.19 3.14
N ALA A 7 -0.30 1.16 2.58
CA ALA A 7 -0.08 0.72 1.21
C ALA A 7 -1.31 -0.04 0.69
N ASP A 8 -1.38 -0.24 -0.61
CA ASP A 8 -2.28 -1.22 -1.24
C ASP A 8 -3.75 -0.98 -0.83
N VAL A 9 -4.25 0.25 -1.07
CA VAL A 9 -5.61 0.69 -0.69
C VAL A 9 -6.67 0.06 -1.61
N HIS A 10 -6.30 -0.17 -2.88
CA HIS A 10 -7.10 -0.88 -3.86
C HIS A 10 -8.56 -0.43 -3.88
N ALA A 11 -8.79 0.88 -3.99
CA ALA A 11 -10.13 1.47 -4.12
C ALA A 11 -11.13 1.04 -3.03
N ASN A 12 -10.65 0.62 -1.85
CA ASN A 12 -11.47 0.25 -0.70
C ASN A 12 -11.63 1.45 0.26
N LEU A 13 -12.58 2.34 -0.08
CA LEU A 13 -12.83 3.56 0.70
C LEU A 13 -13.30 3.26 2.14
N ALA A 14 -14.05 2.18 2.33
CA ALA A 14 -14.52 1.78 3.66
C ALA A 14 -13.34 1.42 4.58
N ALA A 15 -12.36 0.68 4.04
CA ALA A 15 -11.14 0.33 4.76
C ALA A 15 -10.26 1.57 5.04
N LEU A 16 -10.08 2.46 4.05
CA LEU A 16 -9.31 3.70 4.21
C LEU A 16 -9.90 4.61 5.29
N ARG A 17 -11.22 4.75 5.35
CA ARG A 17 -11.91 5.58 6.35
C ARG A 17 -11.91 5.00 7.76
N ALA A 18 -11.72 3.70 7.88
CA ALA A 18 -11.63 3.04 9.19
C ALA A 18 -10.26 3.22 9.86
N LEU A 19 -9.24 3.69 9.12
CA LEU A 19 -7.90 3.90 9.66
C LEU A 19 -7.89 4.98 10.75
N PRO A 20 -7.02 4.86 11.75
CA PRO A 20 -6.90 5.85 12.82
C PRO A 20 -6.43 7.21 12.30
N ASP A 21 -6.70 8.25 13.06
CA ASP A 21 -6.17 9.58 12.82
C ASP A 21 -4.66 9.66 13.06
N ALA A 22 -3.99 10.50 12.30
CA ALA A 22 -2.57 10.76 12.40
C ALA A 22 -2.25 12.18 11.91
N ASP A 23 -1.07 12.70 12.30
CA ASP A 23 -0.60 14.03 11.89
C ASP A 23 -0.20 14.06 10.41
N ALA A 24 0.26 12.93 9.88
CA ALA A 24 0.60 12.75 8.47
C ALA A 24 0.29 11.33 8.00
N ILE A 25 0.09 11.16 6.69
CA ILE A 25 -0.13 9.86 6.04
C ILE A 25 0.91 9.70 4.93
N VAL A 26 1.53 8.52 4.92
CA VAL A 26 2.43 8.06 3.86
C VAL A 26 1.82 6.82 3.22
N CYS A 27 1.61 6.84 1.89
CA CYS A 27 1.01 5.75 1.13
C CYS A 27 2.01 5.19 0.12
N ALA A 28 2.38 3.94 0.28
CA ALA A 28 3.32 3.25 -0.60
C ALA A 28 2.64 2.67 -1.86
N GLY A 29 1.70 3.40 -2.47
CA GLY A 29 1.11 3.06 -3.77
C GLY A 29 -0.06 2.09 -3.75
N ASP A 30 -0.48 1.71 -4.95
CA ASP A 30 -1.69 0.91 -5.21
C ASP A 30 -2.94 1.50 -4.55
N VAL A 31 -3.15 2.78 -4.85
CA VAL A 31 -4.30 3.56 -4.39
C VAL A 31 -5.59 3.03 -5.01
N VAL A 32 -5.54 2.67 -6.29
CA VAL A 32 -6.69 2.21 -7.09
C VAL A 32 -6.55 0.76 -7.53
N GLY A 33 -7.50 0.24 -8.31
CA GLY A 33 -7.55 -1.15 -8.76
C GLY A 33 -8.39 -2.05 -7.83
N PHE A 34 -8.90 -3.14 -8.36
CA PHE A 34 -9.75 -4.16 -7.71
C PHE A 34 -11.06 -3.65 -7.12
N GLY A 35 -11.03 -2.77 -6.13
CA GLY A 35 -12.22 -2.25 -5.45
C GLY A 35 -13.04 -1.27 -6.29
N ALA A 36 -14.20 -0.87 -5.76
CA ALA A 36 -15.21 -0.15 -6.52
C ALA A 36 -15.12 1.38 -6.44
N ASP A 37 -14.39 1.93 -5.47
CA ASP A 37 -14.47 3.38 -5.15
C ASP A 37 -13.13 4.11 -5.32
N SER A 38 -12.56 3.98 -6.53
CA SER A 38 -11.28 4.59 -6.87
C SER A 38 -11.30 6.13 -6.75
N ALA A 39 -12.38 6.77 -7.21
CA ALA A 39 -12.52 8.22 -7.11
C ALA A 39 -12.59 8.67 -5.64
N GLY A 40 -13.43 8.02 -4.83
CA GLY A 40 -13.56 8.33 -3.42
C GLY A 40 -12.28 8.11 -2.61
N VAL A 41 -11.47 7.11 -2.97
CA VAL A 41 -10.15 6.88 -2.33
C VAL A 41 -9.17 7.98 -2.70
N ILE A 42 -9.10 8.38 -3.96
CA ILE A 42 -8.24 9.50 -4.41
C ILE A 42 -8.63 10.79 -3.68
N ASP A 43 -9.92 11.13 -3.69
CA ASP A 43 -10.44 12.34 -3.04
C ASP A 43 -10.13 12.34 -1.53
N GLU A 44 -10.28 11.19 -0.86
CA GLU A 44 -10.01 11.08 0.58
C GLU A 44 -8.52 11.23 0.90
N LEU A 45 -7.62 10.61 0.13
CA LEU A 45 -6.18 10.77 0.31
C LEU A 45 -5.73 12.21 0.05
N GLN A 46 -6.26 12.88 -0.99
CA GLN A 46 -6.00 14.30 -1.25
C GLN A 46 -6.51 15.19 -0.11
N ARG A 47 -7.73 14.95 0.36
CA ARG A 47 -8.32 15.71 1.47
C ARG A 47 -7.51 15.58 2.76
N ARG A 48 -6.91 14.39 3.02
CA ARG A 48 -6.05 14.12 4.17
C ARG A 48 -4.60 14.58 3.96
N GLY A 49 -4.25 15.13 2.80
CA GLY A 49 -2.89 15.56 2.48
C GLY A 49 -1.87 14.40 2.47
N ALA A 50 -2.29 13.21 2.05
CA ALA A 50 -1.43 12.04 2.07
C ALA A 50 -0.28 12.17 1.05
N HIS A 51 0.92 11.77 1.46
CA HIS A 51 2.09 11.64 0.60
C HIS A 51 2.07 10.25 -0.05
N CYS A 52 1.73 10.19 -1.33
CA CYS A 52 1.57 8.93 -2.06
C CYS A 52 2.66 8.75 -3.11
N VAL A 53 3.14 7.52 -3.28
CA VAL A 53 3.89 7.09 -4.46
C VAL A 53 2.99 6.29 -5.38
N ARG A 54 3.42 6.07 -6.63
CA ARG A 54 2.69 5.29 -7.62
C ARG A 54 2.99 3.81 -7.44
N GLY A 55 1.94 2.96 -7.39
CA GLY A 55 2.04 1.51 -7.48
C GLY A 55 1.84 0.99 -8.91
N ASP A 56 1.94 -0.31 -9.10
CA ASP A 56 1.80 -0.95 -10.41
C ASP A 56 0.34 -0.94 -10.91
N GLU A 57 -0.65 -1.04 -10.03
CA GLU A 57 -2.06 -0.87 -10.39
C GLU A 57 -2.35 0.59 -10.79
N ASP A 58 -1.80 1.57 -10.06
CA ASP A 58 -1.93 2.99 -10.38
C ASP A 58 -1.35 3.30 -11.76
N ASP A 59 -0.16 2.74 -12.07
CA ASP A 59 0.52 2.90 -13.36
C ASP A 59 -0.24 2.23 -14.50
N ALA A 60 -0.68 0.99 -14.29
CA ALA A 60 -1.47 0.26 -15.29
C ALA A 60 -2.74 1.03 -15.67
N ILE A 61 -3.45 1.58 -14.67
CA ILE A 61 -4.69 2.32 -14.88
C ILE A 61 -4.42 3.69 -15.50
N ALA A 62 -3.45 4.43 -14.99
CA ALA A 62 -3.18 5.79 -15.45
C ALA A 62 -2.48 5.82 -16.82
N ASN A 63 -1.49 4.98 -17.05
CA ASN A 63 -0.61 5.02 -18.21
C ASN A 63 -0.90 3.89 -19.23
N GLY A 64 -1.65 2.85 -18.84
CA GLY A 64 -1.89 1.67 -19.68
C GLY A 64 -0.69 0.73 -19.75
N THR A 65 0.22 0.82 -18.79
CA THR A 65 1.39 -0.05 -18.68
C THR A 65 0.96 -1.47 -18.33
N SER A 66 1.65 -2.46 -18.89
CA SER A 66 1.37 -3.87 -18.58
C SER A 66 2.19 -4.29 -17.36
N HIS A 67 1.52 -4.67 -16.30
CA HIS A 67 2.11 -5.29 -15.12
C HIS A 67 1.53 -6.68 -14.89
N ALA A 68 2.31 -7.55 -14.25
CA ALA A 68 1.88 -8.91 -13.96
C ALA A 68 0.64 -8.93 -13.05
N SER A 69 -0.24 -9.91 -13.27
CA SER A 69 -1.39 -10.16 -12.41
C SER A 69 -1.01 -11.19 -11.33
N PRO A 70 -1.50 -11.03 -10.10
CA PRO A 70 -1.43 -12.12 -9.13
C PRO A 70 -2.09 -13.38 -9.68
N PRO A 71 -1.49 -14.57 -9.52
CA PRO A 71 -2.07 -15.82 -10.05
C PRO A 71 -3.48 -16.14 -9.55
N SER A 72 -3.87 -15.61 -8.39
CA SER A 72 -5.22 -15.77 -7.81
C SER A 72 -6.26 -14.79 -8.36
N LEU A 73 -5.84 -13.77 -9.13
CA LEU A 73 -6.68 -12.65 -9.54
C LEU A 73 -6.54 -12.27 -11.02
N PRO A 74 -6.37 -13.21 -11.97
CA PRO A 74 -6.07 -12.85 -13.36
C PRO A 74 -7.20 -12.08 -14.03
N THR A 75 -8.45 -12.50 -13.81
CA THR A 75 -9.63 -11.88 -14.38
C THR A 75 -9.97 -10.57 -13.69
N ALA A 76 -9.95 -10.57 -12.35
CA ALA A 76 -10.20 -9.38 -11.55
C ALA A 76 -9.21 -8.27 -11.87
N THR A 77 -7.92 -8.57 -12.02
CA THR A 77 -6.89 -7.59 -12.38
C THR A 77 -7.20 -6.93 -13.73
N SER A 78 -7.43 -7.72 -14.77
CA SER A 78 -7.66 -7.20 -16.12
C SER A 78 -8.94 -6.34 -16.19
N GLU A 79 -10.04 -6.86 -15.66
CA GLU A 79 -11.32 -6.17 -15.73
C GLU A 79 -11.37 -4.93 -14.81
N SER A 80 -10.82 -5.01 -13.59
CA SER A 80 -10.81 -3.86 -12.69
C SER A 80 -9.98 -2.70 -13.23
N ARG A 81 -8.83 -2.96 -13.86
CA ARG A 81 -8.00 -1.93 -14.52
C ARG A 81 -8.81 -1.17 -15.59
N SER A 82 -9.49 -1.92 -16.49
CA SER A 82 -10.33 -1.33 -17.53
C SER A 82 -11.47 -0.50 -16.93
N ARG A 83 -12.25 -1.10 -16.02
CA ARG A 83 -13.40 -0.45 -15.39
C ARG A 83 -13.02 0.77 -14.57
N THR A 84 -11.91 0.71 -13.83
CA THR A 84 -11.42 1.87 -13.07
C THR A 84 -11.05 3.01 -14.02
N ARG A 85 -10.30 2.71 -15.08
CA ARG A 85 -9.92 3.74 -16.08
C ARG A 85 -11.12 4.40 -16.74
N GLU A 86 -12.16 3.63 -17.09
CA GLU A 86 -13.40 4.12 -17.70
C GLU A 86 -14.20 5.06 -16.76
N ARG A 87 -14.10 4.85 -15.45
CA ARG A 87 -14.89 5.57 -14.44
C ARG A 87 -14.20 6.77 -13.82
N LEU A 88 -12.88 6.80 -13.86
CA LEU A 88 -12.11 7.93 -13.34
C LEU A 88 -12.21 9.13 -14.26
N SER A 89 -12.38 10.32 -13.66
CA SER A 89 -12.30 11.58 -14.38
C SER A 89 -10.86 11.83 -14.88
N GLU A 90 -10.72 12.71 -15.87
CA GLU A 90 -9.39 13.15 -16.33
C GLU A 90 -8.53 13.76 -15.21
N THR A 91 -9.17 14.41 -14.24
CA THR A 91 -8.48 14.97 -13.07
C THR A 91 -7.90 13.88 -12.20
N HIS A 92 -8.66 12.82 -11.91
CA HIS A 92 -8.16 11.65 -11.16
C HIS A 92 -7.05 10.92 -11.91
N LEU A 93 -7.22 10.67 -13.20
CA LEU A 93 -6.18 10.04 -14.04
C LEU A 93 -4.90 10.88 -14.09
N ARG A 94 -5.03 12.22 -14.16
CA ARG A 94 -3.87 13.11 -14.11
C ARG A 94 -3.18 13.08 -12.75
N TRP A 95 -3.94 12.99 -11.66
CA TRP A 95 -3.37 12.86 -10.32
C TRP A 95 -2.56 11.57 -10.20
N LEU A 96 -3.10 10.43 -10.62
CA LEU A 96 -2.38 9.13 -10.63
C LEU A 96 -1.11 9.19 -11.47
N LYS A 97 -1.18 9.79 -12.68
CA LYS A 97 -0.01 9.97 -13.56
C LYS A 97 1.10 10.80 -12.92
N ASN A 98 0.74 11.76 -12.09
CA ASN A 98 1.68 12.66 -11.43
C ASN A 98 2.22 12.11 -10.10
N LEU A 99 1.74 10.97 -9.61
CA LEU A 99 2.34 10.31 -8.46
C LEU A 99 3.80 9.99 -8.78
N PRO A 100 4.75 10.37 -7.93
CA PRO A 100 6.15 10.00 -8.10
C PRO A 100 6.32 8.50 -7.91
N PRO A 101 7.31 7.86 -8.55
CA PRO A 101 7.64 6.45 -8.30
C PRO A 101 8.21 6.23 -6.90
N GLU A 102 8.91 7.22 -6.37
CA GLU A 102 9.59 7.21 -5.08
C GLU A 102 9.61 8.62 -4.49
N ILE A 103 9.58 8.74 -3.17
CA ILE A 103 9.77 10.02 -2.46
C ILE A 103 10.65 9.83 -1.23
N GLU A 104 11.38 10.87 -0.86
CA GLU A 104 12.04 10.98 0.44
C GLU A 104 11.41 12.14 1.23
N LEU A 105 11.02 11.86 2.46
CA LEU A 105 10.33 12.78 3.37
C LEU A 105 11.10 12.87 4.68
N ARG A 106 10.84 13.93 5.44
CA ARG A 106 11.38 14.06 6.80
C ARG A 106 10.25 14.39 7.77
N PHE A 107 10.12 13.58 8.80
CA PHE A 107 9.19 13.78 9.90
C PHE A 107 10.00 13.95 11.18
N GLU A 108 10.07 15.20 11.69
CA GLU A 108 10.97 15.57 12.80
C GLU A 108 12.43 15.19 12.48
N SER A 109 13.03 14.30 13.27
CA SER A 109 14.41 13.82 13.03
C SER A 109 14.49 12.61 12.10
N VAL A 110 13.37 11.95 11.77
CA VAL A 110 13.34 10.70 11.00
C VAL A 110 13.22 10.97 9.52
N ALA A 111 14.16 10.46 8.73
CA ALA A 111 14.11 10.48 7.27
C ALA A 111 13.44 9.20 6.76
N VAL A 112 12.41 9.36 5.92
CA VAL A 112 11.58 8.25 5.41
C VAL A 112 11.63 8.23 3.90
N ALA A 113 12.07 7.11 3.32
CA ALA A 113 11.90 6.83 1.90
C ALA A 113 10.63 6.02 1.67
N VAL A 114 9.99 6.21 0.53
CA VAL A 114 8.79 5.46 0.14
C VAL A 114 8.95 5.00 -1.29
N THR A 115 8.72 3.73 -1.54
CA THR A 115 8.62 3.12 -2.86
C THR A 115 7.54 2.04 -2.80
N HIS A 116 6.85 1.76 -3.92
CA HIS A 116 5.79 0.75 -3.88
C HIS A 116 6.35 -0.66 -3.71
N ALA A 117 7.36 -1.00 -4.51
CA ALA A 117 8.00 -2.31 -4.49
C ALA A 117 9.52 -2.15 -4.50
N TYR A 118 10.21 -2.81 -5.44
CA TYR A 118 11.65 -2.69 -5.56
C TYR A 118 12.03 -1.29 -6.09
N PRO A 119 13.03 -0.60 -5.49
CA PRO A 119 13.48 0.70 -5.98
C PRO A 119 13.82 0.69 -7.47
N GLY A 120 13.23 1.62 -8.22
CA GLY A 120 13.36 1.68 -9.68
C GLY A 120 12.48 0.67 -10.46
N ASP A 121 11.79 -0.25 -9.79
CA ASP A 121 10.87 -1.22 -10.42
C ASP A 121 9.71 -1.55 -9.48
N TYR A 122 8.69 -0.69 -9.47
CA TYR A 122 7.54 -0.80 -8.58
C TYR A 122 6.55 -1.93 -8.92
N GLY A 123 6.76 -2.66 -10.01
CA GLY A 123 6.03 -3.91 -10.34
C GLY A 123 6.77 -5.18 -9.92
N ARG A 124 7.99 -5.07 -9.38
CA ARG A 124 8.80 -6.23 -9.00
C ARG A 124 8.46 -6.72 -7.59
N TYR A 125 8.00 -7.97 -7.51
CA TYR A 125 7.73 -8.63 -6.23
C TYR A 125 9.00 -8.80 -5.39
N ILE A 126 8.97 -8.32 -4.15
CA ILE A 126 10.08 -8.43 -3.21
C ILE A 126 9.96 -9.73 -2.42
N LYS A 127 11.00 -10.56 -2.47
CA LYS A 127 11.21 -11.67 -1.55
C LYS A 127 12.14 -11.18 -0.44
N PRO A 128 11.75 -11.19 0.84
CA PRO A 128 12.54 -10.60 1.92
C PRO A 128 13.75 -11.49 2.31
N THR A 129 14.65 -11.73 1.34
CA THR A 129 15.97 -12.32 1.58
C THR A 129 16.95 -11.23 2.03
N GLU A 130 18.02 -11.59 2.73
CA GLU A 130 19.05 -10.65 3.15
C GLU A 130 19.58 -9.82 1.98
N ASP A 131 19.86 -10.45 0.84
CA ASP A 131 20.36 -9.77 -0.35
C ASP A 131 19.37 -8.73 -0.92
N GLU A 132 18.08 -9.03 -0.96
CA GLU A 132 17.07 -8.09 -1.45
C GLU A 132 16.84 -6.95 -0.47
N ILE A 133 16.76 -7.24 0.82
CA ILE A 133 16.67 -6.26 1.89
C ILE A 133 17.86 -5.29 1.87
N ASP A 134 19.08 -5.83 1.74
CA ASP A 134 20.30 -5.03 1.62
C ASP A 134 20.31 -4.14 0.35
N ARG A 135 19.82 -4.63 -0.77
CA ARG A 135 19.72 -3.84 -2.02
C ARG A 135 18.75 -2.68 -1.87
N ILE A 136 17.57 -2.93 -1.29
CA ILE A 136 16.58 -1.88 -0.99
C ILE A 136 17.19 -0.84 -0.06
N SER A 137 17.86 -1.28 1.00
CA SER A 137 18.53 -0.44 1.97
C SER A 137 19.58 0.47 1.33
N ARG A 138 20.35 -0.03 0.38
CA ARG A 138 21.39 0.75 -0.35
C ARG A 138 20.82 1.80 -1.30
N ALA A 139 19.57 1.64 -1.77
CA ALA A 139 18.93 2.62 -2.65
C ALA A 139 18.64 3.94 -1.92
N PHE A 140 18.41 3.89 -0.59
CA PHE A 140 18.08 5.05 0.23
C PHE A 140 19.03 5.22 1.43
N PRO A 141 20.33 5.47 1.18
CA PRO A 141 21.38 5.41 2.23
C PRO A 141 21.28 6.50 3.30
N LYS A 142 20.46 7.53 3.08
CA LYS A 142 20.27 8.67 3.98
C LYS A 142 18.94 8.61 4.75
N CYS A 143 18.15 7.58 4.54
CA CYS A 143 16.86 7.43 5.21
C CYS A 143 16.98 6.46 6.40
N ASP A 144 16.21 6.71 7.44
CA ASP A 144 16.14 5.87 8.63
C ASP A 144 15.13 4.74 8.43
N VAL A 145 14.03 5.05 7.74
CA VAL A 145 12.93 4.12 7.43
C VAL A 145 12.68 4.09 5.93
N ILE A 146 12.42 2.91 5.38
CA ILE A 146 11.98 2.71 4.00
C ILE A 146 10.62 2.01 4.04
N VAL A 147 9.59 2.65 3.48
CA VAL A 147 8.23 2.09 3.41
C VAL A 147 8.02 1.48 2.04
N ILE A 148 7.57 0.22 2.02
CA ILE A 148 7.23 -0.55 0.81
C ILE A 148 5.81 -1.11 0.91
N GLY A 149 5.22 -1.54 -0.22
CA GLY A 149 3.89 -2.17 -0.32
C GLY A 149 3.91 -3.46 -1.13
N HIS A 150 2.98 -3.56 -2.12
CA HIS A 150 2.90 -4.55 -3.20
C HIS A 150 2.65 -6.00 -2.75
N THR A 151 3.29 -6.47 -1.68
CA THR A 151 3.15 -7.87 -1.24
C THR A 151 1.92 -8.11 -0.37
N HIS A 152 1.24 -7.06 0.10
CA HIS A 152 0.15 -7.07 1.07
C HIS A 152 0.52 -7.73 2.41
N ARG A 153 1.80 -7.91 2.70
CA ARG A 153 2.29 -8.65 3.87
C ARG A 153 2.93 -7.70 4.86
N PRO A 154 2.31 -7.46 6.01
CA PRO A 154 2.92 -6.62 7.02
C PRO A 154 4.19 -7.27 7.57
N GLY A 155 5.23 -6.47 7.71
CA GLY A 155 6.50 -6.91 8.25
C GLY A 155 7.54 -5.81 8.28
N SER A 156 8.62 -6.06 9.01
CA SER A 156 9.78 -5.17 9.02
C SER A 156 11.09 -5.95 9.00
N TRP A 157 12.10 -5.36 8.39
CA TRP A 157 13.42 -5.95 8.22
C TRP A 157 14.48 -4.90 8.52
N GLN A 158 15.42 -5.26 9.38
CA GLN A 158 16.54 -4.40 9.72
C GLN A 158 17.72 -4.67 8.81
N SER A 159 18.23 -3.62 8.16
CA SER A 159 19.53 -3.57 7.52
C SER A 159 20.24 -2.31 8.01
N ARG A 160 20.74 -1.44 7.14
CA ARG A 160 21.24 -0.09 7.53
C ARG A 160 20.10 0.81 8.00
N ASN A 161 18.95 0.65 7.38
CA ASN A 161 17.67 1.29 7.68
C ASN A 161 16.64 0.25 8.10
N LEU A 162 15.55 0.70 8.69
CA LEU A 162 14.37 -0.12 8.95
C LEU A 162 13.50 -0.14 7.71
N ILE A 163 13.33 -1.29 7.06
CA ILE A 163 12.39 -1.47 5.95
C ILE A 163 11.06 -1.94 6.53
N VAL A 164 9.95 -1.31 6.13
CA VAL A 164 8.61 -1.55 6.66
C VAL A 164 7.63 -1.78 5.52
N ASN A 165 6.93 -2.90 5.53
CA ASN A 165 5.72 -3.08 4.75
C ASN A 165 4.53 -3.01 5.72
N PRO A 166 3.63 -2.03 5.63
CA PRO A 166 2.50 -1.90 6.55
C PRO A 166 1.41 -2.96 6.32
N GLY A 167 1.53 -3.76 5.28
CA GLY A 167 0.45 -4.60 4.77
C GLY A 167 -0.51 -3.82 3.88
N SER A 168 -1.62 -4.43 3.51
CA SER A 168 -2.64 -3.81 2.64
C SER A 168 -3.80 -3.24 3.45
N VAL A 169 -4.21 -2.02 3.07
CA VAL A 169 -5.45 -1.40 3.59
C VAL A 169 -6.66 -2.07 2.98
N GLY A 170 -6.68 -2.26 1.65
CA GLY A 170 -7.85 -2.70 0.92
C GLY A 170 -8.02 -4.20 0.79
N MET A 171 -6.91 -4.94 0.77
CA MET A 171 -6.86 -6.40 0.56
C MET A 171 -5.92 -7.04 1.57
N SER A 172 -6.22 -6.85 2.85
CA SER A 172 -5.40 -7.31 3.97
C SER A 172 -5.31 -8.84 4.05
N HIS A 173 -4.21 -9.31 4.63
CA HIS A 173 -4.03 -10.72 5.02
C HIS A 173 -5.07 -11.21 6.04
N ARG A 174 -5.78 -10.31 6.68
CA ARG A 174 -6.81 -10.58 7.68
C ARG A 174 -8.17 -10.13 7.17
N ALA A 175 -9.07 -11.08 6.94
CA ALA A 175 -10.43 -10.82 6.45
C ALA A 175 -11.19 -9.79 7.31
N GLY A 176 -11.76 -8.78 6.67
CA GLY A 176 -12.54 -7.73 7.32
C GLY A 176 -11.72 -6.70 8.11
N TYR A 177 -10.40 -6.69 7.93
CA TYR A 177 -9.50 -5.71 8.56
C TYR A 177 -8.66 -4.96 7.51
N ALA A 178 -8.33 -3.72 7.81
CA ALA A 178 -7.32 -2.93 7.11
C ALA A 178 -6.03 -2.96 7.92
N SER A 179 -4.90 -3.30 7.27
CA SER A 179 -3.58 -3.29 7.90
C SER A 179 -2.89 -1.95 7.70
N TYR A 180 -2.14 -1.51 8.71
CA TYR A 180 -1.35 -0.28 8.69
C TYR A 180 -0.15 -0.39 9.64
N ALA A 181 0.76 0.58 9.56
CA ALA A 181 1.76 0.80 10.60
C ALA A 181 1.75 2.27 11.03
N VAL A 182 2.29 2.55 12.21
CA VAL A 182 2.46 3.90 12.77
C VAL A 182 3.92 4.10 13.09
N LEU A 183 4.49 5.19 12.57
CA LEU A 183 5.79 5.70 12.99
C LEU A 183 5.55 6.85 13.98
N GLU A 184 5.99 6.66 15.23
CA GLU A 184 5.86 7.64 16.30
C GLU A 184 7.05 7.53 17.25
N ASN A 185 7.66 8.66 17.61
CA ASN A 185 8.83 8.72 18.50
C ASN A 185 10.00 7.81 18.08
N GLY A 186 10.23 7.64 16.79
CA GLY A 186 11.27 6.76 16.25
C GLY A 186 10.97 5.26 16.35
N GLU A 187 9.75 4.88 16.68
CA GLU A 187 9.31 3.48 16.73
C GLU A 187 8.24 3.21 15.68
N VAL A 188 8.26 2.01 15.10
CA VAL A 188 7.22 1.54 14.17
C VAL A 188 6.40 0.45 14.83
N THR A 189 5.07 0.66 14.89
CA THR A 189 4.10 -0.30 15.41
C THR A 189 3.11 -0.69 14.33
N PHE A 190 2.74 -1.97 14.28
CA PHE A 190 1.75 -2.50 13.33
C PHE A 190 0.37 -2.56 13.96
N GLY A 191 -0.66 -2.29 13.16
CA GLY A 191 -2.05 -2.36 13.57
C GLY A 191 -2.94 -2.94 12.48
N ASP A 192 -4.09 -3.46 12.92
CA ASP A 192 -5.20 -3.84 12.07
C ASP A 192 -6.47 -3.21 12.64
N VAL A 193 -7.32 -2.64 11.78
CA VAL A 193 -8.61 -2.07 12.17
C VAL A 193 -9.74 -2.72 11.38
N ARG A 194 -10.85 -3.02 12.05
CA ARG A 194 -12.05 -3.55 11.37
C ARG A 194 -12.71 -2.48 10.53
N TYR A 195 -13.23 -2.88 9.37
CA TYR A 195 -14.04 -2.01 8.52
C TYR A 195 -15.30 -2.73 8.05
N ASP A 196 -16.20 -2.01 7.39
CA ASP A 196 -17.41 -2.58 6.78
C ASP A 196 -17.08 -3.36 5.49
N ALA A 197 -16.58 -4.58 5.65
CA ALA A 197 -16.25 -5.45 4.52
C ALA A 197 -17.51 -5.89 3.74
N ILE A 198 -18.67 -6.02 4.40
CA ILE A 198 -19.91 -6.38 3.74
C ILE A 198 -20.34 -5.25 2.80
N GLY A 199 -20.27 -4.00 3.25
CA GLY A 199 -20.53 -2.82 2.43
C GLY A 199 -19.56 -2.71 1.25
N ALA A 200 -18.28 -3.02 1.45
CA ALA A 200 -17.27 -3.02 0.38
C ALA A 200 -17.58 -4.10 -0.68
N ILE A 201 -17.95 -5.32 -0.28
CA ILE A 201 -18.37 -6.40 -1.17
C ILE A 201 -19.65 -5.99 -1.94
N ALA A 202 -20.65 -5.43 -1.25
CA ALA A 202 -21.87 -4.96 -1.89
C ALA A 202 -21.61 -3.82 -2.89
N ALA A 203 -20.63 -2.96 -2.65
CA ALA A 203 -20.19 -1.94 -3.60
C ALA A 203 -19.51 -2.56 -4.82
N SER A 204 -18.65 -3.55 -4.64
CA SER A 204 -17.95 -4.23 -5.74
C SER A 204 -18.91 -4.99 -6.67
N ALA A 205 -20.01 -5.53 -6.14
CA ALA A 205 -21.06 -6.17 -6.96
C ALA A 205 -21.71 -5.20 -7.98
N ARG A 206 -21.71 -3.89 -7.69
CA ARG A 206 -22.21 -2.83 -8.57
C ARG A 206 -21.15 -2.20 -9.46
N PHE A 207 -19.90 -2.63 -9.31
CA PHE A 207 -18.79 -2.08 -10.07
C PHE A 207 -18.79 -2.53 -11.55
N GLY A 208 -19.50 -3.62 -11.87
CA GLY A 208 -19.68 -4.11 -13.23
C GLY A 208 -18.55 -5.02 -13.71
N LEU A 209 -17.91 -5.73 -12.79
CA LEU A 209 -17.05 -6.86 -13.09
C LEU A 209 -17.90 -8.07 -13.54
N SER A 210 -17.31 -8.98 -14.31
CA SER A 210 -17.91 -10.29 -14.55
C SER A 210 -18.05 -11.08 -13.23
N ASN A 211 -18.87 -12.13 -13.25
CA ASN A 211 -19.05 -12.98 -12.07
C ASN A 211 -17.72 -13.61 -11.60
N ASP A 212 -16.86 -14.01 -12.53
CA ASP A 212 -15.57 -14.60 -12.22
C ASP A 212 -14.62 -13.58 -11.58
N ALA A 213 -14.48 -12.40 -12.19
CA ALA A 213 -13.66 -11.33 -11.64
C ALA A 213 -14.15 -10.86 -10.26
N HIS A 214 -15.47 -10.76 -10.09
CA HIS A 214 -16.05 -10.40 -8.79
C HIS A 214 -15.82 -11.51 -7.75
N ALA A 215 -15.96 -12.79 -8.10
CA ALA A 215 -15.69 -13.91 -7.22
C ALA A 215 -14.22 -13.98 -6.79
N GLU A 216 -13.27 -13.76 -7.72
CA GLU A 216 -11.84 -13.65 -7.40
C GLU A 216 -11.60 -12.58 -6.34
N TYR A 217 -12.08 -11.34 -6.56
CA TYR A 217 -11.90 -10.23 -5.63
C TYR A 217 -12.56 -10.49 -4.26
N VAL A 218 -13.81 -10.96 -4.25
CA VAL A 218 -14.51 -11.27 -2.99
C VAL A 218 -13.81 -12.36 -2.20
N THR A 219 -13.24 -13.36 -2.88
CA THR A 219 -12.48 -14.43 -2.24
C THR A 219 -11.28 -13.89 -1.46
N GLU A 220 -10.55 -12.91 -2.00
CA GLU A 220 -9.46 -12.24 -1.28
C GLU A 220 -9.97 -11.46 -0.06
N LEU A 221 -11.09 -10.75 -0.18
CA LEU A 221 -11.66 -9.99 0.94
C LEU A 221 -12.16 -10.88 2.09
N VAL A 222 -12.75 -12.04 1.75
CA VAL A 222 -13.39 -12.96 2.72
C VAL A 222 -12.35 -13.87 3.38
N ASN A 223 -11.39 -14.35 2.63
CA ASN A 223 -10.37 -15.27 3.15
C ASN A 223 -9.17 -14.57 3.76
N GLY A 224 -8.97 -13.31 3.41
CA GLY A 224 -7.71 -12.62 3.64
C GLY A 224 -6.59 -13.18 2.76
N SER A 225 -5.47 -12.51 2.71
CA SER A 225 -4.28 -12.99 2.00
C SER A 225 -3.70 -14.21 2.71
N ASN A 226 -3.95 -15.41 2.18
CA ASN A 226 -3.52 -16.72 2.73
C ASN A 226 -2.01 -16.96 2.67
N ARG A 227 -1.20 -15.91 2.59
CA ARG A 227 0.25 -16.03 2.43
C ARG A 227 0.93 -16.00 3.80
N PRO A 228 1.79 -17.00 4.13
CA PRO A 228 2.51 -17.02 5.40
C PRO A 228 3.40 -15.77 5.55
N PHE A 229 3.37 -15.11 6.68
CA PHE A 229 4.26 -14.00 7.01
C PHE A 229 4.78 -14.11 8.45
N ALA A 230 5.98 -13.58 8.67
CA ALA A 230 6.52 -13.40 10.01
C ALA A 230 6.20 -11.98 10.48
N ARG A 231 5.41 -11.85 11.54
CA ARG A 231 5.11 -10.57 12.18
C ARG A 231 6.18 -10.31 13.24
N LEU A 232 6.92 -9.22 13.08
CA LEU A 232 7.75 -8.71 14.18
C LEU A 232 6.89 -7.73 15.01
N PRO A 233 6.77 -7.92 16.34
CA PRO A 233 5.83 -7.15 17.15
C PRO A 233 6.16 -5.66 17.25
N HIS A 234 7.43 -5.30 17.27
CA HIS A 234 7.91 -3.92 17.33
C HIS A 234 9.33 -3.83 16.74
N ALA A 235 9.61 -2.76 16.01
CA ALA A 235 10.95 -2.44 15.56
C ALA A 235 11.30 -1.00 15.99
N LYS A 236 12.47 -0.83 16.62
CA LYS A 236 13.03 0.48 16.99
C LYS A 236 14.03 0.93 15.94
N ILE A 237 13.98 2.20 15.58
CA ILE A 237 15.03 2.82 14.79
C ILE A 237 16.23 3.00 15.73
N HIS A 238 17.36 2.36 15.42
CA HIS A 238 18.60 2.64 16.14
C HIS A 238 19.07 4.04 15.75
N ASP A 239 18.98 4.99 16.69
CA ASP A 239 19.73 6.24 16.53
C ASP A 239 21.23 5.92 16.60
N GLY A 240 21.96 6.39 15.61
CA GLY A 240 23.41 6.14 15.50
C GLY A 240 24.27 6.87 16.54
N SER A 241 23.76 7.14 17.75
CA SER A 241 24.51 7.68 18.87
C SER A 241 25.32 6.56 19.54
N THR A 242 26.36 6.08 18.87
CA THR A 242 27.47 5.42 19.55
C THR A 242 28.24 6.52 20.29
N THR A 243 27.99 6.65 21.57
CA THR A 243 28.88 7.37 22.47
C THR A 243 30.25 6.69 22.45
N VAL A 244 31.24 7.42 21.99
CA VAL A 244 32.69 7.11 22.18
C VAL A 244 33.06 7.37 23.63
#